data_95d993fa7fd7ef267cba3210c9da3a11
#
_entry.id   95d993fa7fd7ef267cba3210c9da3a11
#
_cell.length_a   1.000
_cell.length_b   1.000
_cell.length_c   1.000
_cell.angle_alpha   90.00
_cell.angle_beta   90.00
_cell.angle_gamma   90.00
#
_symmetry.space_group_name_H-M   'P 1'
#
loop_
_entity.id
_entity.type
_entity.pdbx_description
1 polymer ?
#
loop_
_entity_poly.entity_id
_entity_poly.type
_entity_poly.pdbx_seq_one_letter_code
_entity_poly.pdbx_strand_id
1 'polypeptide(L)'
;MAVSSGARTSRTVVHLARPTLRETLGRLAPGTPLRDGLERILRGKTGALVVLGYDDSVEGICDGGFALDVRYAPTRLRELSKMDGAVVLSSDGSRIVRANVQLVPDPSIPTDESGTRHRSAERTAIQTGYPVISVSHSMSIVTVYVAGERHVVPDSATILSRANQTIATLERYKGRLDEVSKQLSTAEIEDFVTLRDVLTVVQRLEMVRRISLEIDADVVELGTDGRQLKLQLDELVGDNEAARELIVRDYHALPDPPTAAQVHATLDELDALTDNELLDFTTLARVFGYPSTSEAQDSAMSSRGYRAMAGIPRLQFAHVDLLVRSFGSLQGLLAASADDLQSVDGIGSMWARHIREGLSLLAESTIADRLA
;
A
#
# COMPACT_ATOMS: atom_id res chain seq x y z
N MET A 1 15.15 0.11 64.67
CA MET A 1 14.10 0.72 63.83
C MET A 1 14.70 0.92 62.46
N ALA A 2 14.39 0.05 61.51
CA ALA A 2 14.82 0.14 60.15
C ALA A 2 13.54 0.17 59.28
N VAL A 3 13.34 1.27 58.56
CA VAL A 3 12.20 1.51 57.68
C VAL A 3 12.56 0.96 56.31
N SER A 4 11.84 -0.07 55.88
CA SER A 4 11.96 -0.68 54.57
C SER A 4 11.28 0.23 53.53
N SER A 5 12.07 0.79 52.59
CA SER A 5 11.62 1.51 51.44
C SER A 5 11.23 0.51 50.35
N GLY A 6 9.93 0.37 50.10
CA GLY A 6 9.43 -0.44 48.99
C GLY A 6 9.64 0.28 47.67
N ALA A 7 10.50 -0.25 46.82
CA ALA A 7 10.66 0.20 45.44
C ALA A 7 9.41 -0.15 44.61
N ARG A 8 8.64 0.85 44.19
CA ARG A 8 7.60 0.71 43.17
C ARG A 8 8.28 0.56 41.82
N THR A 9 8.25 -0.65 41.28
CA THR A 9 8.66 -0.94 39.89
C THR A 9 7.65 -0.27 38.96
N SER A 10 8.05 0.84 38.35
CA SER A 10 7.28 1.48 37.29
C SER A 10 7.28 0.55 36.07
N ARG A 11 6.16 -0.12 35.82
CA ARG A 11 5.93 -0.81 34.55
C ARG A 11 5.78 0.25 33.47
N THR A 12 6.77 0.35 32.61
CA THR A 12 6.69 1.11 31.36
C THR A 12 5.58 0.47 30.51
N VAL A 13 4.43 1.12 30.44
CA VAL A 13 3.36 0.73 29.50
C VAL A 13 3.85 1.10 28.11
N VAL A 14 4.30 0.11 27.35
CA VAL A 14 4.53 0.25 25.93
C VAL A 14 3.15 0.47 25.30
N HIS A 15 2.83 1.69 24.89
CA HIS A 15 1.69 1.98 24.05
C HIS A 15 1.91 1.26 22.70
N LEU A 16 1.42 0.05 22.56
CA LEU A 16 1.27 -0.60 21.26
C LEU A 16 0.40 0.31 20.39
N ALA A 17 0.87 0.63 19.19
CA ALA A 17 0.09 1.39 18.22
C ALA A 17 -1.28 0.72 18.05
N ARG A 18 -2.35 1.52 18.01
CA ARG A 18 -3.71 1.01 17.84
C ARG A 18 -3.83 0.34 16.47
N PRO A 19 -4.47 -0.84 16.38
CA PRO A 19 -4.59 -1.56 15.12
C PRO A 19 -5.34 -0.74 14.07
N THR A 20 -4.84 -0.75 12.85
CA THR A 20 -5.50 -0.17 11.68
C THR A 20 -6.62 -1.08 11.15
N LEU A 21 -7.50 -0.54 10.29
CA LEU A 21 -8.50 -1.36 9.60
C LEU A 21 -7.82 -2.48 8.78
N ARG A 22 -6.78 -2.16 8.00
CA ARG A 22 -6.04 -3.14 7.18
C ARG A 22 -5.47 -4.30 8.02
N GLU A 23 -4.82 -3.99 9.14
CA GLU A 23 -4.27 -5.02 10.04
C GLU A 23 -5.39 -5.88 10.66
N THR A 24 -6.52 -5.25 11.01
CA THR A 24 -7.67 -5.96 11.56
C THR A 24 -8.30 -6.90 10.53
N LEU A 25 -8.48 -6.45 9.28
CA LEU A 25 -9.00 -7.28 8.20
C LEU A 25 -8.08 -8.47 7.89
N GLY A 26 -6.76 -8.28 7.91
CA GLY A 26 -5.80 -9.38 7.77
C GLY A 26 -5.96 -10.45 8.87
N ARG A 27 -6.31 -10.07 10.10
CA ARG A 27 -6.61 -11.02 11.19
C ARG A 27 -7.95 -11.76 10.99
N LEU A 28 -8.86 -11.19 10.19
CA LEU A 28 -10.20 -11.75 9.88
C LEU A 28 -10.22 -12.48 8.54
N ALA A 29 -9.13 -12.47 7.81
CA ALA A 29 -9.03 -13.05 6.47
C ALA A 29 -9.18 -14.58 6.51
N PRO A 30 -9.71 -15.21 5.44
CA PRO A 30 -9.72 -16.65 5.25
C PRO A 30 -8.36 -17.30 5.54
N GLY A 31 -8.39 -18.47 6.19
CA GLY A 31 -7.18 -19.16 6.65
C GLY A 31 -6.70 -18.76 8.05
N THR A 32 -7.27 -17.73 8.67
CA THR A 32 -6.94 -17.38 10.06
C THR A 32 -7.82 -18.12 11.06
N PRO A 33 -7.29 -18.44 12.27
CA PRO A 33 -8.12 -19.06 13.32
C PRO A 33 -9.33 -18.21 13.74
N LEU A 34 -9.19 -16.88 13.68
CA LEU A 34 -10.31 -15.98 14.06
C LEU A 34 -11.42 -16.06 13.02
N ARG A 35 -11.10 -16.06 11.73
CA ARG A 35 -12.07 -16.27 10.65
C ARG A 35 -12.80 -17.59 10.79
N ASP A 36 -12.09 -18.69 11.05
CA ASP A 36 -12.68 -20.00 11.30
C ASP A 36 -13.72 -19.97 12.43
N GLY A 37 -13.42 -19.23 13.51
CA GLY A 37 -14.34 -19.05 14.64
C GLY A 37 -15.60 -18.30 14.24
N LEU A 38 -15.47 -17.19 13.51
CA LEU A 38 -16.58 -16.38 13.02
C LEU A 38 -17.48 -17.15 12.04
N GLU A 39 -16.91 -17.91 11.12
CA GLU A 39 -17.67 -18.73 10.20
C GLU A 39 -18.45 -19.85 10.89
N ARG A 40 -17.91 -20.43 11.96
CA ARG A 40 -18.63 -21.39 12.81
C ARG A 40 -19.81 -20.74 13.52
N ILE A 41 -19.68 -19.47 13.94
CA ILE A 41 -20.76 -18.68 14.53
C ILE A 41 -21.85 -18.41 13.48
N LEU A 42 -21.48 -17.97 12.28
CA LEU A 42 -22.39 -17.72 11.16
C LEU A 42 -23.16 -19.00 10.78
N ARG A 43 -22.44 -20.13 10.57
CA ARG A 43 -23.06 -21.44 10.27
C ARG A 43 -23.97 -21.93 11.38
N GLY A 44 -23.62 -21.61 12.61
CA GLY A 44 -24.46 -21.93 13.79
C GLY A 44 -25.68 -21.02 13.94
N LYS A 45 -25.84 -20.01 13.07
CA LYS A 45 -26.93 -19.01 13.17
C LYS A 45 -27.02 -18.40 14.59
N THR A 46 -25.85 -18.05 15.16
CA THR A 46 -25.79 -17.34 16.46
C THR A 46 -25.17 -15.95 16.20
N GLY A 47 -25.46 -14.98 17.05
CA GLY A 47 -24.78 -13.70 17.05
C GLY A 47 -23.52 -13.76 17.91
N ALA A 48 -22.64 -12.78 17.76
CA ALA A 48 -21.49 -12.62 18.64
C ALA A 48 -21.08 -11.16 18.75
N LEU A 49 -20.41 -10.83 19.87
CA LEU A 49 -19.71 -9.58 20.08
C LEU A 49 -18.30 -9.93 20.58
N VAL A 50 -17.27 -9.53 19.85
CA VAL A 50 -15.89 -9.92 20.17
C VAL A 50 -14.99 -8.68 20.18
N VAL A 51 -14.26 -8.46 21.27
CA VAL A 51 -13.27 -7.38 21.42
C VAL A 51 -11.90 -7.96 21.14
N LEU A 52 -11.13 -7.32 20.25
CA LEU A 52 -9.79 -7.78 19.84
C LEU A 52 -8.67 -7.01 20.58
N GLY A 53 -8.67 -7.09 21.87
CA GLY A 53 -7.69 -6.46 22.75
C GLY A 53 -8.16 -6.42 24.18
N TYR A 54 -7.22 -6.32 25.11
CA TYR A 54 -7.51 -6.27 26.53
C TYR A 54 -6.44 -5.48 27.26
N ASP A 55 -6.89 -4.44 27.96
CA ASP A 55 -6.13 -3.63 28.90
C ASP A 55 -7.08 -3.01 29.92
N ASP A 56 -6.58 -2.10 30.75
CA ASP A 56 -7.37 -1.43 31.79
C ASP A 56 -8.58 -0.66 31.22
N SER A 57 -8.50 -0.18 29.98
CA SER A 57 -9.60 0.54 29.31
C SER A 57 -10.75 -0.39 28.94
N VAL A 58 -10.44 -1.60 28.50
CA VAL A 58 -11.43 -2.65 28.19
C VAL A 58 -11.97 -3.25 29.49
N GLU A 59 -11.10 -3.50 30.47
CA GLU A 59 -11.54 -4.03 31.79
C GLU A 59 -12.53 -3.09 32.46
N GLY A 60 -12.29 -1.77 32.41
CA GLY A 60 -13.15 -0.76 33.04
C GLY A 60 -14.56 -0.66 32.48
N ILE A 61 -14.84 -1.20 31.29
CA ILE A 61 -16.18 -1.24 30.67
C ILE A 61 -16.80 -2.64 30.71
N CYS A 62 -16.11 -3.63 31.27
CA CYS A 62 -16.57 -4.99 31.39
C CYS A 62 -17.38 -5.16 32.69
N ASP A 63 -18.66 -5.51 32.58
CA ASP A 63 -19.51 -5.87 33.73
C ASP A 63 -19.87 -7.36 33.69
N GLY A 64 -19.70 -8.04 34.82
CA GLY A 64 -20.02 -9.46 34.98
C GLY A 64 -19.12 -10.39 34.14
N GLY A 65 -19.72 -11.52 33.75
CA GLY A 65 -19.04 -12.54 32.92
C GLY A 65 -18.00 -13.37 33.66
N PHE A 66 -17.19 -14.10 32.90
CA PHE A 66 -16.20 -15.05 33.41
C PHE A 66 -14.79 -14.62 32.97
N ALA A 67 -13.87 -14.54 33.91
CA ALA A 67 -12.44 -14.47 33.63
C ALA A 67 -11.95 -15.90 33.31
N LEU A 68 -11.43 -16.12 32.10
CA LEU A 68 -11.08 -17.44 31.61
C LEU A 68 -9.59 -17.62 31.39
N ASP A 69 -8.95 -16.67 30.75
CA ASP A 69 -7.54 -16.70 30.34
C ASP A 69 -7.12 -18.05 29.71
N VAL A 70 -7.85 -18.51 28.71
CA VAL A 70 -7.61 -19.76 28.00
C VAL A 70 -7.07 -19.50 26.60
N ARG A 71 -6.25 -20.43 26.06
CA ARG A 71 -5.76 -20.35 24.70
C ARG A 71 -6.93 -20.25 23.70
N TYR A 72 -6.83 -19.36 22.73
CA TYR A 72 -7.81 -19.22 21.66
C TYR A 72 -7.95 -20.53 20.86
N ALA A 73 -9.19 -20.87 20.52
CA ALA A 73 -9.53 -21.89 19.54
C ALA A 73 -10.88 -21.53 18.88
N PRO A 74 -11.05 -21.76 17.56
CA PRO A 74 -12.29 -21.46 16.83
C PRO A 74 -13.53 -22.09 17.45
N THR A 75 -13.41 -23.34 17.94
CA THR A 75 -14.48 -24.05 18.63
C THR A 75 -14.84 -23.43 19.97
N ARG A 76 -13.85 -22.96 20.73
CA ARG A 76 -14.09 -22.26 22.00
C ARG A 76 -14.82 -20.94 21.78
N LEU A 77 -14.38 -20.13 20.81
CA LEU A 77 -15.08 -18.90 20.46
C LEU A 77 -16.56 -19.18 20.11
N ARG A 78 -16.80 -20.16 19.26
CA ARG A 78 -18.17 -20.53 18.87
C ARG A 78 -19.03 -20.96 20.06
N GLU A 79 -18.50 -21.75 21.00
CA GLU A 79 -19.28 -22.20 22.17
C GLU A 79 -19.55 -21.04 23.13
N LEU A 80 -18.56 -20.18 23.39
CA LEU A 80 -18.73 -19.00 24.25
C LEU A 80 -19.70 -17.97 23.66
N SER A 81 -19.76 -17.87 22.31
CA SER A 81 -20.70 -16.96 21.63
C SER A 81 -22.16 -17.39 21.68
N LYS A 82 -22.47 -18.57 22.27
CA LYS A 82 -23.85 -18.97 22.56
C LYS A 82 -24.43 -18.29 23.81
N MET A 83 -23.56 -17.77 24.66
CA MET A 83 -23.97 -17.00 25.84
C MET A 83 -24.27 -15.55 25.41
N ASP A 84 -25.22 -14.92 26.10
CA ASP A 84 -25.52 -13.51 25.95
C ASP A 84 -24.38 -12.67 26.54
N GLY A 85 -23.59 -12.01 25.70
CA GLY A 85 -22.49 -11.19 26.15
C GLY A 85 -21.32 -11.18 25.17
N ALA A 86 -20.33 -10.36 25.46
CA ALA A 86 -19.14 -10.25 24.67
C ALA A 86 -18.07 -11.29 25.05
N VAL A 87 -17.24 -11.64 24.08
CA VAL A 87 -15.99 -12.39 24.28
C VAL A 87 -14.83 -11.40 24.08
N VAL A 88 -13.90 -11.35 25.03
CA VAL A 88 -12.74 -10.47 24.99
C VAL A 88 -11.50 -11.32 24.75
N LEU A 89 -10.74 -10.96 23.71
CA LEU A 89 -9.49 -11.62 23.36
C LEU A 89 -8.29 -10.77 23.82
N SER A 90 -7.14 -11.41 24.01
CA SER A 90 -5.86 -10.71 24.18
C SER A 90 -5.52 -9.90 22.93
N SER A 91 -4.66 -8.89 23.05
CA SER A 91 -4.30 -7.99 21.95
C SER A 91 -3.66 -8.72 20.77
N ASP A 92 -2.92 -9.81 21.01
CA ASP A 92 -2.37 -10.70 19.99
C ASP A 92 -3.39 -11.73 19.45
N GLY A 93 -4.58 -11.85 20.06
CA GLY A 93 -5.62 -12.80 19.68
C GLY A 93 -5.33 -14.26 20.09
N SER A 94 -4.25 -14.52 20.82
CA SER A 94 -3.84 -15.89 21.20
C SER A 94 -4.65 -16.50 22.35
N ARG A 95 -5.34 -15.65 23.12
CA ARG A 95 -6.09 -16.07 24.31
C ARG A 95 -7.49 -15.46 24.34
N ILE A 96 -8.43 -16.19 24.93
CA ILE A 96 -9.72 -15.68 25.36
C ILE A 96 -9.58 -15.29 26.82
N VAL A 97 -9.65 -14.00 27.09
CA VAL A 97 -9.42 -13.44 28.43
C VAL A 97 -10.70 -13.45 29.25
N ARG A 98 -11.82 -13.01 28.65
CA ARG A 98 -13.14 -12.99 29.29
C ARG A 98 -14.24 -13.46 28.33
N ALA A 99 -15.34 -13.92 28.86
CA ALA A 99 -16.55 -14.29 28.10
C ALA A 99 -17.80 -13.98 28.87
N ASN A 100 -18.93 -13.91 28.15
CA ASN A 100 -20.24 -13.56 28.70
C ASN A 100 -20.27 -12.22 29.45
N VAL A 101 -19.50 -11.24 28.92
CA VAL A 101 -19.34 -9.91 29.52
C VAL A 101 -20.38 -8.96 28.96
N GLN A 102 -21.03 -8.17 29.82
CA GLN A 102 -21.76 -7.01 29.37
C GLN A 102 -20.78 -5.83 29.17
N LEU A 103 -20.71 -5.32 27.95
CA LEU A 103 -19.91 -4.12 27.67
C LEU A 103 -20.75 -2.87 27.97
N VAL A 104 -20.25 -2.02 28.84
CA VAL A 104 -20.89 -0.77 29.29
C VAL A 104 -20.02 0.43 28.90
N PRO A 105 -19.91 0.75 27.59
CA PRO A 105 -19.20 1.93 27.14
C PRO A 105 -19.97 3.21 27.50
N ASP A 106 -19.29 4.35 27.49
CA ASP A 106 -19.88 5.65 27.76
C ASP A 106 -21.08 5.92 26.81
N PRO A 107 -22.30 6.10 27.36
CA PRO A 107 -23.49 6.34 26.55
C PRO A 107 -23.48 7.69 25.81
N SER A 108 -22.62 8.64 26.19
CA SER A 108 -22.47 9.93 25.54
C SER A 108 -21.76 9.86 24.20
N ILE A 109 -21.04 8.75 23.91
CA ILE A 109 -20.37 8.55 22.60
C ILE A 109 -21.46 8.43 21.53
N PRO A 110 -21.46 9.31 20.50
CA PRO A 110 -22.45 9.25 19.42
C PRO A 110 -22.33 7.94 18.62
N THR A 111 -23.45 7.50 18.06
CA THR A 111 -23.53 6.31 17.22
C THR A 111 -24.71 6.41 16.28
N ASP A 112 -24.52 6.04 15.02
CA ASP A 112 -25.61 5.96 14.02
C ASP A 112 -26.26 4.57 13.97
N GLU A 113 -25.75 3.62 14.76
CA GLU A 113 -26.24 2.25 14.78
C GLU A 113 -27.58 2.13 15.54
N SER A 114 -28.52 1.36 14.98
CA SER A 114 -29.85 1.15 15.57
C SER A 114 -29.92 -0.05 16.51
N GLY A 115 -29.11 -1.08 16.28
CA GLY A 115 -29.11 -2.32 17.08
C GLY A 115 -28.25 -2.22 18.33
N THR A 116 -28.74 -2.71 19.48
CA THR A 116 -28.01 -2.62 20.77
C THR A 116 -26.62 -3.21 20.74
N ARG A 117 -26.42 -4.37 20.06
CA ARG A 117 -25.10 -5.01 19.91
C ARG A 117 -24.15 -4.13 19.05
N HIS A 118 -24.63 -3.59 17.93
CA HIS A 118 -23.84 -2.74 17.04
C HIS A 118 -23.47 -1.41 17.72
N ARG A 119 -24.41 -0.79 18.44
CA ARG A 119 -24.15 0.43 19.25
C ARG A 119 -23.08 0.19 20.32
N SER A 120 -23.17 -0.94 21.04
CA SER A 120 -22.16 -1.29 22.03
C SER A 120 -20.80 -1.57 21.38
N ALA A 121 -20.78 -2.23 20.21
CA ALA A 121 -19.55 -2.49 19.47
C ALA A 121 -18.85 -1.20 19.05
N GLU A 122 -19.57 -0.29 18.41
CA GLU A 122 -19.02 0.98 17.92
C GLU A 122 -18.50 1.85 19.07
N ARG A 123 -19.31 2.05 20.12
CA ARG A 123 -18.89 2.83 21.30
C ARG A 123 -17.68 2.23 22.00
N THR A 124 -17.63 0.91 22.15
CA THR A 124 -16.48 0.21 22.72
C THR A 124 -15.23 0.43 21.89
N ALA A 125 -15.33 0.31 20.56
CA ALA A 125 -14.20 0.53 19.66
C ALA A 125 -13.69 1.97 19.75
N ILE A 126 -14.56 2.96 19.77
CA ILE A 126 -14.21 4.39 19.91
C ILE A 126 -13.56 4.64 21.27
N GLN A 127 -14.15 4.16 22.37
CA GLN A 127 -13.68 4.43 23.72
C GLN A 127 -12.32 3.78 24.01
N THR A 128 -12.14 2.52 23.60
CA THR A 128 -10.96 1.74 23.95
C THR A 128 -9.85 1.81 22.87
N GLY A 129 -10.24 2.12 21.63
CA GLY A 129 -9.35 2.07 20.45
C GLY A 129 -9.02 0.65 19.99
N TYR A 130 -9.60 -0.38 20.58
CA TYR A 130 -9.47 -1.76 20.11
C TYR A 130 -10.54 -2.11 19.08
N PRO A 131 -10.21 -2.94 18.08
CA PRO A 131 -11.21 -3.41 17.13
C PRO A 131 -12.29 -4.24 17.82
N VAL A 132 -13.54 -4.03 17.43
CA VAL A 132 -14.69 -4.79 17.94
C VAL A 132 -15.46 -5.40 16.78
N ILE A 133 -15.72 -6.69 16.87
CA ILE A 133 -16.45 -7.46 15.85
C ILE A 133 -17.86 -7.73 16.35
N SER A 134 -18.84 -7.41 15.50
CA SER A 134 -20.25 -7.78 15.71
C SER A 134 -20.68 -8.78 14.64
N VAL A 135 -21.19 -9.93 15.04
CA VAL A 135 -21.82 -10.90 14.14
C VAL A 135 -23.32 -10.82 14.28
N SER A 136 -24.02 -10.47 13.21
CA SER A 136 -25.48 -10.41 13.18
C SER A 136 -26.07 -11.78 12.89
N HIS A 137 -26.94 -12.25 13.78
CA HIS A 137 -27.68 -13.47 13.58
C HIS A 137 -28.69 -13.39 12.41
N SER A 138 -29.45 -12.29 12.32
CA SER A 138 -30.53 -12.15 11.34
C SER A 138 -30.04 -11.89 9.91
N MET A 139 -28.95 -11.14 9.77
CA MET A 139 -28.39 -10.75 8.47
C MET A 139 -27.24 -11.65 8.01
N SER A 140 -26.73 -12.51 8.89
CA SER A 140 -25.56 -13.39 8.63
C SER A 140 -24.33 -12.61 8.15
N ILE A 141 -24.11 -11.41 8.69
CA ILE A 141 -22.99 -10.55 8.36
C ILE A 141 -22.04 -10.37 9.56
N VAL A 142 -20.78 -10.17 9.25
CA VAL A 142 -19.73 -9.76 10.19
C VAL A 142 -19.44 -8.28 9.97
N THR A 143 -19.51 -7.48 11.02
CA THR A 143 -19.16 -6.06 10.99
C THR A 143 -18.01 -5.80 11.95
N VAL A 144 -17.03 -5.03 11.51
CA VAL A 144 -15.86 -4.60 12.29
C VAL A 144 -15.97 -3.11 12.55
N TYR A 145 -15.68 -2.71 13.79
CA TYR A 145 -15.56 -1.32 14.22
C TYR A 145 -14.12 -1.09 14.67
N VAL A 146 -13.39 -0.21 14.00
CA VAL A 146 -11.99 0.10 14.30
C VAL A 146 -11.64 1.51 13.84
N ALA A 147 -10.86 2.24 14.63
CA ALA A 147 -10.39 3.60 14.31
C ALA A 147 -11.51 4.60 13.92
N GLY A 148 -12.73 4.42 14.45
CA GLY A 148 -13.90 5.23 14.13
C GLY A 148 -14.61 4.84 12.82
N GLU A 149 -14.15 3.78 12.15
CA GLU A 149 -14.74 3.27 10.91
C GLU A 149 -15.58 2.01 11.17
N ARG A 150 -16.63 1.87 10.36
CA ARG A 150 -17.47 0.68 10.30
C ARG A 150 -17.22 -0.04 8.97
N HIS A 151 -16.76 -1.29 9.05
CA HIS A 151 -16.53 -2.11 7.87
C HIS A 151 -17.37 -3.41 7.96
N VAL A 152 -18.15 -3.68 6.91
CA VAL A 152 -18.85 -4.96 6.76
C VAL A 152 -17.96 -5.90 5.98
N VAL A 153 -17.59 -7.02 6.58
CA VAL A 153 -16.73 -8.03 5.95
C VAL A 153 -17.55 -8.82 4.92
N PRO A 154 -17.30 -8.67 3.62
CA PRO A 154 -18.02 -9.42 2.60
C PRO A 154 -17.64 -10.91 2.60
N ASP A 155 -18.39 -11.72 1.88
CA ASP A 155 -17.95 -13.09 1.58
C ASP A 155 -16.83 -13.11 0.53
N SER A 156 -15.99 -14.16 0.56
CA SER A 156 -14.84 -14.29 -0.33
C SER A 156 -15.23 -14.29 -1.82
N ALA A 157 -16.40 -14.82 -2.19
CA ALA A 157 -16.84 -14.87 -3.58
C ALA A 157 -17.17 -13.47 -4.11
N THR A 158 -17.78 -12.62 -3.30
CA THR A 158 -18.04 -11.21 -3.62
C THR A 158 -16.76 -10.44 -3.83
N ILE A 159 -15.76 -10.59 -2.91
CA ILE A 159 -14.47 -9.91 -3.04
C ILE A 159 -13.73 -10.41 -4.28
N LEU A 160 -13.66 -11.72 -4.53
CA LEU A 160 -13.01 -12.30 -5.71
C LEU A 160 -13.64 -11.81 -7.01
N SER A 161 -14.98 -11.70 -7.08
CA SER A 161 -15.66 -11.19 -8.27
C SER A 161 -15.28 -9.73 -8.56
N ARG A 162 -15.28 -8.87 -7.53
CA ARG A 162 -14.86 -7.48 -7.64
C ARG A 162 -13.39 -7.37 -8.05
N ALA A 163 -12.50 -8.10 -7.36
CA ALA A 163 -11.07 -8.07 -7.61
C ALA A 163 -10.70 -8.55 -9.02
N ASN A 164 -11.36 -9.60 -9.54
CA ASN A 164 -11.15 -10.04 -10.92
C ASN A 164 -11.57 -8.97 -11.96
N GLN A 165 -12.62 -8.21 -11.68
CA GLN A 165 -13.02 -7.09 -12.54
C GLN A 165 -11.99 -5.95 -12.48
N THR A 166 -11.44 -5.68 -11.31
CA THR A 166 -10.41 -4.66 -11.11
C THR A 166 -9.09 -5.08 -11.77
N ILE A 167 -8.70 -6.38 -11.71
CA ILE A 167 -7.55 -6.92 -12.45
C ILE A 167 -7.69 -6.68 -13.96
N ALA A 168 -8.84 -7.01 -14.55
CA ALA A 168 -9.06 -6.77 -15.98
C ALA A 168 -9.00 -5.28 -16.36
N THR A 169 -9.31 -4.39 -15.42
CA THR A 169 -9.11 -2.95 -15.60
C THR A 169 -7.62 -2.60 -15.51
N LEU A 170 -6.90 -3.15 -14.53
CA LEU A 170 -5.45 -2.96 -14.36
C LEU A 170 -4.67 -3.39 -15.60
N GLU A 171 -4.99 -4.54 -16.19
CA GLU A 171 -4.37 -5.04 -17.44
C GLU A 171 -4.47 -4.02 -18.58
N ARG A 172 -5.65 -3.41 -18.77
CA ARG A 172 -5.84 -2.36 -19.78
C ARG A 172 -5.02 -1.10 -19.50
N TYR A 173 -4.97 -0.67 -18.23
CA TYR A 173 -4.16 0.49 -17.84
C TYR A 173 -2.67 0.21 -17.98
N LYS A 174 -2.23 -1.01 -17.63
CA LYS A 174 -0.84 -1.44 -17.80
C LYS A 174 -0.46 -1.48 -19.29
N GLY A 175 -1.28 -2.07 -20.15
CA GLY A 175 -1.04 -2.05 -21.59
C GLY A 175 -0.92 -0.63 -22.15
N ARG A 176 -1.75 0.31 -21.67
CA ARG A 176 -1.65 1.71 -22.07
C ARG A 176 -0.40 2.40 -21.50
N LEU A 177 0.01 2.06 -20.26
CA LEU A 177 1.26 2.53 -19.69
C LEU A 177 2.46 2.06 -20.51
N ASP A 178 2.49 0.79 -20.89
CA ASP A 178 3.58 0.21 -21.69
C ASP A 178 3.69 0.90 -23.06
N GLU A 179 2.55 1.19 -23.70
CA GLU A 179 2.51 1.93 -24.98
C GLU A 179 3.10 3.35 -24.84
N VAL A 180 2.61 4.15 -23.88
CA VAL A 180 3.10 5.53 -23.71
C VAL A 180 4.54 5.56 -23.18
N SER A 181 4.97 4.58 -22.39
CA SER A 181 6.36 4.46 -21.94
C SER A 181 7.30 4.16 -23.08
N LYS A 182 6.88 3.30 -24.03
CA LYS A 182 7.64 3.01 -25.26
C LYS A 182 7.73 4.25 -26.16
N GLN A 183 6.63 5.00 -26.32
CA GLN A 183 6.61 6.27 -27.07
C GLN A 183 7.58 7.29 -26.45
N LEU A 184 7.57 7.43 -25.11
CA LEU A 184 8.49 8.32 -24.42
C LEU A 184 9.94 7.88 -24.63
N SER A 185 10.27 6.58 -24.53
CA SER A 185 11.63 6.08 -24.76
C SER A 185 12.11 6.33 -26.19
N THR A 186 11.22 6.27 -27.19
CA THR A 186 11.52 6.65 -28.57
C THR A 186 11.83 8.14 -28.67
N ALA A 187 10.99 8.99 -28.08
CA ALA A 187 11.22 10.44 -28.07
C ALA A 187 12.49 10.85 -27.32
N GLU A 188 12.87 10.11 -26.25
CA GLU A 188 14.13 10.29 -25.52
C GLU A 188 15.36 10.04 -26.41
N ILE A 189 15.36 8.98 -27.19
CA ILE A 189 16.47 8.67 -28.12
C ILE A 189 16.56 9.71 -29.26
N GLU A 190 15.41 10.15 -29.79
CA GLU A 190 15.31 11.11 -30.87
C GLU A 190 15.48 12.58 -30.42
N ASP A 191 15.55 12.84 -29.09
CA ASP A 191 15.63 14.18 -28.47
C ASP A 191 14.43 15.09 -28.79
N PHE A 192 13.22 14.52 -28.85
CA PHE A 192 11.97 15.22 -29.15
C PHE A 192 10.93 15.10 -28.02
N VAL A 193 11.38 14.94 -26.78
CA VAL A 193 10.48 14.83 -25.62
C VAL A 193 9.82 16.17 -25.32
N THR A 194 8.51 16.13 -25.06
CA THR A 194 7.78 17.27 -24.50
C THR A 194 7.39 16.99 -23.04
N LEU A 195 7.14 18.05 -22.25
CA LEU A 195 6.65 17.87 -20.88
C LEU A 195 5.32 17.08 -20.88
N ARG A 196 4.46 17.24 -21.87
CA ARG A 196 3.21 16.48 -22.03
C ARG A 196 3.46 14.98 -22.13
N ASP A 197 4.48 14.53 -22.83
CA ASP A 197 4.83 13.11 -22.94
C ASP A 197 5.22 12.53 -21.60
N VAL A 198 6.05 13.25 -20.86
CA VAL A 198 6.47 12.90 -19.50
C VAL A 198 5.26 12.80 -18.57
N LEU A 199 4.41 13.84 -18.53
CA LEU A 199 3.24 13.88 -17.65
C LEU A 199 2.21 12.80 -18.01
N THR A 200 2.13 12.41 -19.28
CA THR A 200 1.28 11.29 -19.73
C THR A 200 1.76 9.99 -19.11
N VAL A 201 3.06 9.71 -19.10
CA VAL A 201 3.62 8.51 -18.46
C VAL A 201 3.42 8.57 -16.95
N VAL A 202 3.71 9.70 -16.30
CA VAL A 202 3.49 9.90 -14.85
C VAL A 202 2.04 9.60 -14.47
N GLN A 203 1.08 10.19 -15.20
CA GLN A 203 -0.35 9.95 -14.96
C GLN A 203 -0.70 8.46 -15.04
N ARG A 204 -0.17 7.73 -16.04
CA ARG A 204 -0.45 6.29 -16.20
C ARG A 204 0.20 5.45 -15.12
N LEU A 205 1.43 5.77 -14.69
CA LEU A 205 2.10 5.13 -13.56
C LEU A 205 1.28 5.26 -12.27
N GLU A 206 0.77 6.47 -11.98
CA GLU A 206 -0.07 6.71 -10.80
C GLU A 206 -1.42 5.99 -10.89
N MET A 207 -2.06 5.94 -12.04
CA MET A 207 -3.31 5.19 -12.23
C MET A 207 -3.10 3.69 -11.99
N VAL A 208 -2.02 3.10 -12.54
CA VAL A 208 -1.67 1.70 -12.31
C VAL A 208 -1.42 1.45 -10.82
N ARG A 209 -0.67 2.33 -10.15
CA ARG A 209 -0.42 2.23 -8.72
C ARG A 209 -1.70 2.25 -7.87
N ARG A 210 -2.60 3.19 -8.12
CA ARG A 210 -3.87 3.32 -7.35
C ARG A 210 -4.75 2.09 -7.50
N ILE A 211 -4.92 1.60 -8.72
CA ILE A 211 -5.69 0.37 -8.99
C ILE A 211 -5.01 -0.83 -8.30
N SER A 212 -3.68 -0.90 -8.31
CA SER A 212 -2.94 -1.99 -7.65
C SER A 212 -3.13 -1.99 -6.13
N LEU A 213 -3.18 -0.81 -5.49
CA LEU A 213 -3.43 -0.68 -4.05
C LEU A 213 -4.84 -1.12 -3.67
N GLU A 214 -5.85 -0.86 -4.52
CA GLU A 214 -7.22 -1.35 -4.32
C GLU A 214 -7.26 -2.88 -4.34
N ILE A 215 -6.61 -3.51 -5.34
CA ILE A 215 -6.53 -4.97 -5.43
C ILE A 215 -5.74 -5.55 -4.25
N ASP A 216 -4.65 -4.91 -3.83
CA ASP A 216 -3.85 -5.38 -2.69
C ASP A 216 -4.64 -5.31 -1.38
N ALA A 217 -5.56 -4.36 -1.23
CA ALA A 217 -6.51 -4.34 -0.12
C ALA A 217 -7.47 -5.55 -0.16
N ASP A 218 -8.02 -5.86 -1.34
CA ASP A 218 -8.85 -7.06 -1.54
C ASP A 218 -8.07 -8.36 -1.25
N VAL A 219 -6.80 -8.43 -1.64
CA VAL A 219 -5.91 -9.59 -1.34
C VAL A 219 -5.75 -9.78 0.17
N VAL A 220 -5.60 -8.70 0.94
CA VAL A 220 -5.50 -8.77 2.40
C VAL A 220 -6.80 -9.32 3.01
N GLU A 221 -7.96 -8.87 2.54
CA GLU A 221 -9.25 -9.38 3.01
C GLU A 221 -9.48 -10.85 2.63
N LEU A 222 -8.99 -11.29 1.48
CA LEU A 222 -9.10 -12.66 0.99
C LEU A 222 -8.12 -13.65 1.66
N GLY A 223 -7.03 -13.18 2.24
CA GLY A 223 -6.05 -14.04 2.89
C GLY A 223 -5.60 -15.21 2.00
N THR A 224 -5.81 -16.45 2.46
CA THR A 224 -5.43 -17.66 1.69
C THR A 224 -6.16 -17.78 0.35
N ASP A 225 -7.39 -17.28 0.25
CA ASP A 225 -8.20 -17.34 -0.97
C ASP A 225 -7.70 -16.34 -2.04
N GLY A 226 -6.99 -15.28 -1.62
CA GLY A 226 -6.42 -14.25 -2.48
C GLY A 226 -5.06 -14.60 -3.11
N ARG A 227 -4.48 -15.77 -2.84
CA ARG A 227 -3.11 -16.10 -3.28
C ARG A 227 -2.90 -15.98 -4.79
N GLN A 228 -3.83 -16.49 -5.59
CA GLN A 228 -3.71 -16.43 -7.05
C GLN A 228 -3.80 -14.99 -7.56
N LEU A 229 -4.72 -14.22 -6.99
CA LEU A 229 -4.89 -12.79 -7.28
C LEU A 229 -3.61 -12.01 -6.98
N LYS A 230 -2.95 -12.30 -5.84
CA LYS A 230 -1.66 -11.68 -5.48
C LYS A 230 -0.57 -11.95 -6.51
N LEU A 231 -0.46 -13.19 -6.99
CA LEU A 231 0.52 -13.54 -8.03
C LEU A 231 0.28 -12.78 -9.35
N GLN A 232 -0.98 -12.66 -9.78
CA GLN A 232 -1.34 -11.87 -10.96
C GLN A 232 -1.02 -10.38 -10.77
N LEU A 233 -1.34 -9.83 -9.60
CA LEU A 233 -1.02 -8.44 -9.28
C LEU A 233 0.48 -8.18 -9.33
N ASP A 234 1.29 -9.03 -8.69
CA ASP A 234 2.75 -8.89 -8.63
C ASP A 234 3.38 -8.97 -10.03
N GLU A 235 2.86 -9.83 -10.92
CA GLU A 235 3.31 -9.93 -12.32
C GLU A 235 2.99 -8.65 -13.10
N LEU A 236 1.80 -8.07 -12.89
CA LEU A 236 1.38 -6.87 -13.64
C LEU A 236 2.11 -5.59 -13.21
N VAL A 237 2.46 -5.46 -11.92
CA VAL A 237 2.95 -4.18 -11.37
C VAL A 237 4.37 -4.22 -10.82
N GLY A 238 5.10 -5.33 -10.98
CA GLY A 238 6.39 -5.57 -10.32
C GLY A 238 7.40 -4.42 -10.40
N ASP A 239 7.48 -3.74 -11.55
CA ASP A 239 8.45 -2.66 -11.79
C ASP A 239 7.86 -1.24 -11.67
N ASN A 240 6.59 -1.09 -11.29
CA ASN A 240 5.91 0.21 -11.33
C ASN A 240 6.54 1.25 -10.39
N GLU A 241 6.91 0.88 -9.17
CA GLU A 241 7.55 1.81 -8.22
C GLU A 241 8.94 2.26 -8.68
N ALA A 242 9.74 1.34 -9.23
CA ALA A 242 11.04 1.68 -9.82
C ALA A 242 10.87 2.65 -11.01
N ALA A 243 9.87 2.43 -11.86
CA ALA A 243 9.57 3.32 -12.98
C ALA A 243 9.14 4.73 -12.52
N ARG A 244 8.39 4.84 -11.42
CA ARG A 244 8.03 6.13 -10.79
C ARG A 244 9.26 6.90 -10.32
N GLU A 245 10.17 6.23 -9.62
CA GLU A 245 11.42 6.87 -9.18
C GLU A 245 12.25 7.35 -10.36
N LEU A 246 12.42 6.52 -11.40
CA LEU A 246 13.25 6.83 -12.55
C LEU A 246 12.71 8.03 -13.34
N ILE A 247 11.38 8.15 -13.53
CA ILE A 247 10.83 9.29 -14.26
C ILE A 247 10.97 10.61 -13.49
N VAL A 248 10.87 10.57 -12.15
CA VAL A 248 11.16 11.73 -11.29
C VAL A 248 12.63 12.12 -11.40
N ARG A 249 13.56 11.16 -11.38
CA ARG A 249 14.99 11.40 -11.50
C ARG A 249 15.35 12.03 -12.85
N ASP A 250 14.70 11.59 -13.93
CA ASP A 250 14.97 12.10 -15.27
C ASP A 250 14.41 13.52 -15.50
N TYR A 251 13.24 13.83 -14.96
CA TYR A 251 12.47 14.98 -15.42
C TYR A 251 12.11 16.02 -14.37
N HIS A 252 12.42 15.83 -13.09
CA HIS A 252 12.15 16.87 -12.09
C HIS A 252 12.95 18.14 -12.42
N ALA A 253 12.31 19.33 -12.33
CA ALA A 253 12.86 20.63 -12.70
C ALA A 253 13.94 21.15 -11.74
N LEU A 254 14.94 20.35 -11.43
CA LEU A 254 16.12 20.72 -10.66
C LEU A 254 17.33 20.85 -11.60
N PRO A 255 18.25 21.79 -11.31
CA PRO A 255 19.45 21.93 -12.11
C PRO A 255 20.34 20.69 -12.05
N ASP A 256 20.45 20.08 -10.87
CA ASP A 256 21.19 18.84 -10.64
C ASP A 256 20.27 17.63 -10.52
N PRO A 257 20.75 16.40 -10.74
CA PRO A 257 20.00 15.21 -10.51
C PRO A 257 19.45 15.15 -9.07
N PRO A 258 18.14 14.86 -8.86
CA PRO A 258 17.52 14.92 -7.57
C PRO A 258 18.12 13.90 -6.60
N THR A 259 18.28 14.30 -5.35
CA THR A 259 18.64 13.40 -4.26
C THR A 259 17.50 12.42 -3.94
N ALA A 260 17.81 11.32 -3.26
CA ALA A 260 16.78 10.36 -2.83
C ALA A 260 15.66 11.04 -2.01
N ALA A 261 15.99 11.98 -1.12
CA ALA A 261 15.00 12.71 -0.34
C ALA A 261 14.07 13.57 -1.19
N GLN A 262 14.60 14.21 -2.26
CA GLN A 262 13.78 14.99 -3.19
C GLN A 262 12.88 14.09 -4.05
N VAL A 263 13.38 12.93 -4.48
CA VAL A 263 12.57 11.93 -5.19
C VAL A 263 11.41 11.47 -4.31
N HIS A 264 11.68 11.08 -3.06
CA HIS A 264 10.64 10.66 -2.13
C HIS A 264 9.61 11.77 -1.87
N ALA A 265 10.05 13.01 -1.65
CA ALA A 265 9.15 14.14 -1.46
C ALA A 265 8.20 14.35 -2.67
N THR A 266 8.72 14.23 -3.91
CA THR A 266 7.91 14.33 -5.12
C THR A 266 6.91 13.16 -5.22
N LEU A 267 7.34 11.93 -4.88
CA LEU A 267 6.45 10.76 -4.86
C LEU A 267 5.36 10.90 -3.80
N ASP A 268 5.68 11.43 -2.60
CA ASP A 268 4.70 11.71 -1.55
C ASP A 268 3.67 12.77 -2.00
N GLU A 269 4.11 13.80 -2.74
CA GLU A 269 3.19 14.77 -3.35
C GLU A 269 2.26 14.13 -4.39
N LEU A 270 2.77 13.25 -5.26
CA LEU A 270 1.96 12.49 -6.21
C LEU A 270 0.95 11.58 -5.50
N ASP A 271 1.36 10.94 -4.42
CA ASP A 271 0.53 10.06 -3.60
C ASP A 271 -0.64 10.81 -2.94
N ALA A 272 -0.42 12.08 -2.56
CA ALA A 272 -1.41 12.94 -1.92
C ALA A 272 -2.45 13.54 -2.89
N LEU A 273 -2.22 13.48 -4.22
CA LEU A 273 -3.15 14.01 -5.21
C LEU A 273 -4.49 13.23 -5.20
N THR A 274 -5.59 13.94 -5.35
CA THR A 274 -6.89 13.34 -5.62
C THR A 274 -6.97 12.79 -7.05
N ASP A 275 -7.97 11.94 -7.34
CA ASP A 275 -8.15 11.39 -8.70
C ASP A 275 -8.41 12.49 -9.75
N ASN A 276 -9.10 13.57 -9.37
CA ASN A 276 -9.35 14.70 -10.28
C ASN A 276 -8.06 15.50 -10.54
N GLU A 277 -7.23 15.73 -9.52
CA GLU A 277 -5.95 16.40 -9.66
C GLU A 277 -4.96 15.60 -10.51
N LEU A 278 -4.99 14.28 -10.42
CA LEU A 278 -4.18 13.41 -11.27
C LEU A 278 -4.54 13.51 -12.76
N LEU A 279 -5.79 13.88 -13.09
CA LEU A 279 -6.21 14.09 -14.49
C LEU A 279 -5.78 15.46 -15.04
N ASP A 280 -5.36 16.38 -14.19
CA ASP A 280 -4.95 17.73 -14.57
C ASP A 280 -3.42 17.83 -14.76
N PHE A 281 -2.97 17.94 -15.99
CA PHE A 281 -1.54 18.07 -16.32
C PHE A 281 -0.91 19.34 -15.76
N THR A 282 -1.65 20.39 -15.48
CA THR A 282 -1.13 21.61 -14.85
C THR A 282 -0.73 21.35 -13.39
N THR A 283 -1.49 20.53 -12.70
CA THR A 283 -1.18 20.06 -11.34
C THR A 283 0.04 19.15 -11.34
N LEU A 284 0.11 18.18 -12.27
CA LEU A 284 1.29 17.29 -12.39
C LEU A 284 2.56 18.08 -12.76
N ALA A 285 2.47 19.07 -13.66
CA ALA A 285 3.59 19.93 -14.00
C ALA A 285 4.15 20.65 -12.75
N ARG A 286 3.26 21.17 -11.90
CA ARG A 286 3.65 21.83 -10.65
C ARG A 286 4.39 20.88 -9.70
N VAL A 287 3.94 19.64 -9.55
CA VAL A 287 4.60 18.62 -8.69
C VAL A 287 6.01 18.34 -9.19
N PHE A 288 6.25 18.38 -10.52
CA PHE A 288 7.57 18.24 -11.13
C PHE A 288 8.38 19.53 -11.14
N GLY A 289 7.87 20.64 -10.59
CA GLY A 289 8.56 21.94 -10.49
C GLY A 289 8.47 22.80 -11.75
N TYR A 290 7.56 22.49 -12.69
CA TYR A 290 7.31 23.28 -13.90
C TYR A 290 6.14 24.25 -13.73
N PRO A 291 6.07 25.31 -14.59
CA PRO A 291 4.94 26.22 -14.58
C PRO A 291 3.61 25.50 -14.89
N SER A 292 2.56 25.86 -14.13
CA SER A 292 1.21 25.29 -14.26
C SER A 292 0.43 25.93 -15.41
N THR A 293 1.01 25.99 -16.61
CA THR A 293 0.38 26.55 -17.80
C THR A 293 0.27 25.52 -18.92
N SER A 294 -0.71 25.69 -19.82
CA SER A 294 -0.84 24.78 -20.97
C SER A 294 0.32 24.91 -21.94
N GLU A 295 0.90 26.10 -22.08
CA GLU A 295 2.06 26.34 -22.95
C GLU A 295 3.31 25.59 -22.43
N ALA A 296 3.46 25.46 -21.11
CA ALA A 296 4.60 24.73 -20.53
C ALA A 296 4.54 23.23 -20.90
N GLN A 297 3.37 22.67 -21.16
CA GLN A 297 3.25 21.26 -21.53
C GLN A 297 3.88 20.94 -22.89
N ASP A 298 3.95 21.89 -23.79
CA ASP A 298 4.53 21.74 -25.13
C ASP A 298 6.03 22.12 -25.15
N SER A 299 6.62 22.46 -23.99
CA SER A 299 8.04 22.75 -23.89
C SER A 299 8.90 21.51 -24.11
N ALA A 300 10.00 21.68 -24.83
CA ALA A 300 10.98 20.60 -25.04
C ALA A 300 11.67 20.24 -23.73
N MET A 301 11.84 18.93 -23.51
CA MET A 301 12.47 18.34 -22.35
C MET A 301 13.70 17.52 -22.75
N SER A 302 14.70 17.49 -21.89
CA SER A 302 15.85 16.59 -22.06
C SER A 302 15.90 15.59 -20.92
N SER A 303 15.92 14.29 -21.25
CA SER A 303 16.10 13.22 -20.28
C SER A 303 17.52 13.25 -19.71
N ARG A 304 17.66 13.04 -18.41
CA ARG A 304 19.00 12.84 -17.80
C ARG A 304 19.58 11.46 -18.11
N GLY A 305 18.76 10.47 -18.43
CA GLY A 305 19.15 9.13 -18.86
C GLY A 305 19.01 8.02 -17.84
N TYR A 306 18.43 8.27 -16.66
CA TYR A 306 18.21 7.23 -15.63
C TYR A 306 17.34 6.08 -16.15
N ARG A 307 16.25 6.38 -16.86
CA ARG A 307 15.32 5.37 -17.42
C ARG A 307 16.02 4.51 -18.47
N ALA A 308 16.72 5.14 -19.41
CA ALA A 308 17.45 4.44 -20.46
C ALA A 308 18.54 3.54 -19.89
N MET A 309 19.34 4.06 -18.96
CA MET A 309 20.42 3.33 -18.32
C MET A 309 19.92 2.16 -17.44
N ALA A 310 18.78 2.30 -16.78
CA ALA A 310 18.16 1.22 -15.99
C ALA A 310 17.75 0.02 -16.88
N GLY A 311 17.51 0.23 -18.17
CA GLY A 311 17.25 -0.84 -19.15
C GLY A 311 18.49 -1.69 -19.49
N ILE A 312 19.70 -1.27 -19.12
CA ILE A 312 20.94 -2.03 -19.39
C ILE A 312 21.09 -3.14 -18.34
N PRO A 313 21.11 -4.43 -18.73
CA PRO A 313 21.15 -5.54 -17.79
C PRO A 313 22.35 -5.48 -16.84
N ARG A 314 22.13 -5.79 -15.58
CA ARG A 314 23.16 -5.88 -14.53
C ARG A 314 23.87 -4.56 -14.18
N LEU A 315 23.48 -3.44 -14.76
CA LEU A 315 24.05 -2.13 -14.41
C LEU A 315 23.49 -1.69 -13.04
N GLN A 316 24.38 -1.45 -12.09
CA GLN A 316 23.98 -1.03 -10.73
C GLN A 316 23.62 0.46 -10.72
N PHE A 317 22.64 0.85 -9.92
CA PHE A 317 22.20 2.24 -9.81
C PHE A 317 23.34 3.22 -9.47
N ALA A 318 24.32 2.81 -8.67
CA ALA A 318 25.50 3.64 -8.36
C ALA A 318 26.30 4.03 -9.60
N HIS A 319 26.45 3.12 -10.57
CA HIS A 319 27.11 3.43 -11.84
C HIS A 319 26.25 4.35 -12.72
N VAL A 320 24.93 4.13 -12.72
CA VAL A 320 23.99 5.02 -13.44
C VAL A 320 24.10 6.45 -12.92
N ASP A 321 24.03 6.64 -11.60
CA ASP A 321 24.09 7.96 -10.97
C ASP A 321 25.43 8.70 -11.27
N LEU A 322 26.56 7.98 -11.23
CA LEU A 322 27.87 8.53 -11.59
C LEU A 322 27.91 9.00 -13.04
N LEU A 323 27.42 8.19 -13.97
CA LEU A 323 27.40 8.50 -15.40
C LEU A 323 26.46 9.66 -15.71
N VAL A 324 25.25 9.65 -15.19
CA VAL A 324 24.31 10.76 -15.39
C VAL A 324 24.86 12.07 -14.85
N ARG A 325 25.52 12.07 -13.69
CA ARG A 325 26.17 13.28 -13.15
C ARG A 325 27.35 13.75 -14.01
N SER A 326 28.08 12.83 -14.66
CA SER A 326 29.23 13.16 -15.48
C SER A 326 28.85 13.69 -16.85
N PHE A 327 27.81 13.12 -17.47
CA PHE A 327 27.41 13.46 -18.85
C PHE A 327 26.22 14.42 -18.93
N GLY A 328 25.47 14.59 -17.85
CA GLY A 328 24.38 15.56 -17.68
C GLY A 328 23.08 15.26 -18.41
N SER A 329 23.11 14.50 -19.51
CA SER A 329 21.94 14.15 -20.31
C SER A 329 22.08 12.80 -21.02
N LEU A 330 20.94 12.23 -21.44
CA LEU A 330 20.90 11.01 -22.23
C LEU A 330 21.65 11.21 -23.57
N GLN A 331 21.51 12.36 -24.21
CA GLN A 331 22.22 12.66 -25.47
C GLN A 331 23.73 12.68 -25.27
N GLY A 332 24.20 13.23 -24.13
CA GLY A 332 25.62 13.16 -23.75
C GLY A 332 26.09 11.71 -23.56
N LEU A 333 25.31 10.86 -22.94
CA LEU A 333 25.59 9.43 -22.75
C LEU A 333 25.61 8.66 -24.10
N LEU A 334 24.67 8.94 -24.99
CA LEU A 334 24.58 8.32 -26.31
C LEU A 334 25.74 8.71 -27.21
N ALA A 335 26.27 9.95 -27.10
CA ALA A 335 27.42 10.45 -27.87
C ALA A 335 28.76 9.97 -27.29
N ALA A 336 28.81 9.52 -26.01
CA ALA A 336 30.07 9.15 -25.35
C ALA A 336 30.71 7.91 -25.98
N SER A 337 32.03 7.95 -26.19
CA SER A 337 32.84 6.79 -26.57
C SER A 337 33.10 5.87 -25.36
N ALA A 338 33.59 4.65 -25.61
CA ALA A 338 34.01 3.76 -24.54
C ALA A 338 35.11 4.35 -23.64
N ASP A 339 36.01 5.15 -24.24
CA ASP A 339 37.10 5.82 -23.51
C ASP A 339 36.55 6.96 -22.63
N ASP A 340 35.56 7.72 -23.12
CA ASP A 340 34.88 8.75 -22.34
C ASP A 340 34.16 8.14 -21.12
N LEU A 341 33.43 7.05 -21.34
CA LEU A 341 32.76 6.31 -20.23
C LEU A 341 33.77 5.76 -19.22
N GLN A 342 34.91 5.26 -19.66
CA GLN A 342 35.98 4.76 -18.78
C GLN A 342 36.69 5.88 -18.01
N SER A 343 36.63 7.13 -18.46
CA SER A 343 37.23 8.29 -17.76
C SER A 343 36.47 8.64 -16.46
N VAL A 344 35.24 8.12 -16.26
CA VAL A 344 34.44 8.35 -15.07
C VAL A 344 34.96 7.46 -13.94
N ASP A 345 35.29 8.05 -12.79
CA ASP A 345 35.76 7.33 -11.61
C ASP A 345 34.75 6.25 -11.20
N GLY A 346 35.28 5.01 -11.04
CA GLY A 346 34.45 3.84 -10.71
C GLY A 346 33.93 3.04 -11.90
N ILE A 347 34.12 3.51 -13.14
CA ILE A 347 33.74 2.80 -14.37
C ILE A 347 34.99 2.17 -15.01
N GLY A 348 35.19 0.86 -14.84
CA GLY A 348 36.27 0.12 -15.48
C GLY A 348 35.99 -0.18 -16.94
N SER A 349 37.03 -0.56 -17.70
CA SER A 349 36.97 -0.83 -19.16
C SER A 349 35.89 -1.86 -19.56
N MET A 350 35.65 -2.85 -18.70
CA MET A 350 34.59 -3.86 -18.92
C MET A 350 33.19 -3.23 -18.86
N TRP A 351 32.96 -2.39 -17.85
CA TRP A 351 31.68 -1.68 -17.71
C TRP A 351 31.48 -0.65 -18.79
N ALA A 352 32.51 0.15 -19.14
CA ALA A 352 32.43 1.12 -20.20
C ALA A 352 32.00 0.49 -21.55
N ARG A 353 32.56 -0.68 -21.89
CA ARG A 353 32.18 -1.43 -23.10
C ARG A 353 30.74 -1.96 -22.99
N HIS A 354 30.37 -2.58 -21.87
CA HIS A 354 29.03 -3.10 -21.65
C HIS A 354 27.95 -2.01 -21.73
N ILE A 355 28.23 -0.83 -21.15
CA ILE A 355 27.33 0.33 -21.20
C ILE A 355 27.19 0.83 -22.64
N ARG A 356 28.31 0.95 -23.36
CA ARG A 356 28.30 1.40 -24.76
C ARG A 356 27.50 0.46 -25.67
N GLU A 357 27.67 -0.87 -25.49
CA GLU A 357 26.90 -1.87 -26.20
C GLU A 357 25.40 -1.76 -25.83
N GLY A 358 25.06 -1.62 -24.55
CA GLY A 358 23.69 -1.45 -24.10
C GLY A 358 23.00 -0.21 -24.67
N LEU A 359 23.68 0.95 -24.66
CA LEU A 359 23.18 2.19 -25.27
C LEU A 359 22.99 2.07 -26.79
N SER A 360 23.88 1.37 -27.49
CA SER A 360 23.78 1.13 -28.94
C SER A 360 22.56 0.25 -29.25
N LEU A 361 22.36 -0.83 -28.49
CA LEU A 361 21.20 -1.71 -28.64
C LEU A 361 19.87 -1.00 -28.36
N LEU A 362 19.82 -0.12 -27.35
CA LEU A 362 18.65 0.71 -27.08
C LEU A 362 18.30 1.62 -28.25
N ALA A 363 19.30 2.30 -28.84
CA ALA A 363 19.09 3.16 -30.00
C ALA A 363 18.63 2.35 -31.22
N GLU A 364 19.24 1.21 -31.50
CA GLU A 364 18.88 0.33 -32.63
C GLU A 364 17.49 -0.25 -32.50
N SER A 365 17.11 -0.73 -31.29
CA SER A 365 15.78 -1.31 -31.03
C SER A 365 14.67 -0.27 -31.24
N THR A 366 14.92 0.97 -30.83
CA THR A 366 13.98 2.09 -31.01
C THR A 366 13.74 2.39 -32.50
N ILE A 367 14.79 2.36 -33.31
CA ILE A 367 14.69 2.58 -34.77
C ILE A 367 13.95 1.40 -35.44
N ALA A 368 14.22 0.15 -35.03
CA ALA A 368 13.58 -1.04 -35.59
C ALA A 368 12.08 -1.06 -35.30
N ASP A 369 11.68 -0.68 -34.08
CA ASP A 369 10.28 -0.61 -33.66
C ASP A 369 9.44 0.44 -34.42
N ARG A 370 10.08 1.47 -34.97
CA ARG A 370 9.42 2.49 -35.79
C ARG A 370 9.15 2.01 -37.22
N LEU A 371 9.93 1.05 -37.68
CA LEU A 371 9.83 0.52 -39.04
C LEU A 371 8.91 -0.71 -39.15
N ALA A 372 8.47 -1.26 -38.02
CA ALA A 372 7.54 -2.37 -37.89
C ALA A 372 6.10 -1.89 -37.71
#